data_82e189fb4ed517f2a5e424c5ad94bc02
#
_entry.id   82e189fb4ed517f2a5e424c5ad94bc02
#
_cell.length_a   1.000
_cell.length_b   1.000
_cell.length_c   1.000
_cell.angle_alpha   90.00
_cell.angle_beta   90.00
_cell.angle_gamma   90.00
#
_symmetry.space_group_name_H-M   'P 1'
#
loop_
_entity.id
_entity.type
_entity.pdbx_description
1 polymer ?
#
loop_
_entity_poly.entity_id
_entity_poly.type
_entity_poly.pdbx_seq_one_letter_code
_entity_poly.pdbx_strand_id
1 'polypeptide(L)'
;MSGPYAPFQSCNLSDIEIEHRYRLFIEAVGDYAIFMLDPSGNVASWNPGAQRTKGYSPDEIVGRHFSIFYTAEDIRAGKPEQLLAAAASQGRIEDEGWRVRKDGSRFWANVIITAIHDEQGKLVGFAKITRDLSERRRTEELERVAVGSAIVQQTRENEQKRIARELHDDLGQQIAALKMTVSLHEAELVQFVPAQARARLTAIGEVSEEIDALATSLRRVAADLRPPVLDDLGFVAALTWMMEGFERRFGVHTRCEVRTQELRLNDLAAISLYRVVQEALTNVARHAQANEVTVKLSVDDRDCHLRIHDDGVGFALDSPPRADAFGVLGMRERIVMLGGILRIKSTPGNGVSVTAHVPLSRILAQPNYC
;
A
#
# COMPACT_ATOMS: atom_id res chain seq x y z
N MET A 1 -0.51 -31.39 39.74
CA MET A 1 0.31 -32.11 38.75
C MET A 1 1.48 -31.19 38.41
N SER A 2 2.59 -31.42 39.04
CA SER A 2 3.86 -30.68 38.94
C SER A 2 4.61 -31.19 37.71
N GLY A 3 4.85 -30.30 36.74
CA GLY A 3 5.66 -30.60 35.58
C GLY A 3 7.16 -30.57 35.91
N PRO A 4 8.00 -31.31 35.20
CA PRO A 4 9.40 -31.53 35.57
C PRO A 4 10.30 -30.41 35.04
N TYR A 5 10.61 -29.44 35.87
CA TYR A 5 11.87 -28.71 35.74
C TYR A 5 12.92 -29.54 36.50
N ALA A 6 13.69 -30.30 35.79
CA ALA A 6 14.88 -30.91 36.36
C ALA A 6 15.82 -29.81 36.83
N PRO A 7 16.30 -29.82 38.06
CA PRO A 7 17.32 -28.84 38.51
C PRO A 7 18.58 -29.05 37.68
N PHE A 8 19.16 -27.99 37.16
CA PHE A 8 20.48 -27.99 36.55
C PHE A 8 21.46 -28.63 37.55
N GLN A 9 21.98 -29.81 37.18
CA GLN A 9 23.03 -30.44 37.95
C GLN A 9 24.17 -29.46 38.12
N SER A 10 24.53 -29.16 39.37
CA SER A 10 25.67 -28.39 39.76
C SER A 10 26.92 -29.15 39.35
N CYS A 11 27.40 -28.97 38.11
CA CYS A 11 28.74 -29.26 37.72
C CYS A 11 29.65 -28.24 38.46
N ASN A 12 30.61 -28.73 39.23
CA ASN A 12 31.73 -27.94 39.75
C ASN A 12 32.57 -27.48 38.54
N LEU A 13 32.18 -26.38 37.93
CA LEU A 13 32.94 -25.73 36.86
C LEU A 13 34.04 -24.87 37.51
N SER A 14 35.23 -24.91 36.97
CA SER A 14 36.26 -23.95 37.36
C SER A 14 35.82 -22.52 37.02
N ASP A 15 36.32 -21.52 37.75
CA ASP A 15 36.01 -20.10 37.49
C ASP A 15 36.27 -19.72 36.03
N ILE A 16 37.27 -20.31 35.40
CA ILE A 16 37.59 -20.12 33.97
C ILE A 16 36.50 -20.66 33.04
N GLU A 17 35.91 -21.81 33.37
CA GLU A 17 34.81 -22.37 32.56
C GLU A 17 33.52 -21.57 32.71
N ILE A 18 33.26 -21.03 33.89
CA ILE A 18 32.14 -20.14 34.17
C ILE A 18 32.28 -18.84 33.34
N GLU A 19 33.44 -18.19 33.41
CA GLU A 19 33.74 -16.98 32.65
C GLU A 19 33.61 -17.21 31.13
N HIS A 20 34.11 -18.31 30.63
CA HIS A 20 34.02 -18.67 29.22
C HIS A 20 32.55 -18.86 28.76
N ARG A 21 31.72 -19.52 29.57
CA ARG A 21 30.28 -19.71 29.28
C ARG A 21 29.53 -18.40 29.29
N TYR A 22 29.79 -17.47 30.23
CA TYR A 22 29.17 -16.16 30.24
C TYR A 22 29.55 -15.33 29.00
N ARG A 23 30.83 -15.42 28.58
CA ARG A 23 31.30 -14.76 27.36
C ARG A 23 30.56 -15.29 26.14
N LEU A 24 30.48 -16.61 25.96
CA LEU A 24 29.75 -17.23 24.86
C LEU A 24 28.27 -16.86 24.86
N PHE A 25 27.65 -16.76 26.05
CA PHE A 25 26.25 -16.34 26.16
C PHE A 25 26.05 -14.90 25.68
N ILE A 26 26.87 -13.97 26.11
CA ILE A 26 26.81 -12.56 25.68
C ILE A 26 27.11 -12.41 24.19
N GLU A 27 28.02 -13.22 23.65
CA GLU A 27 28.39 -13.23 22.24
C GLU A 27 27.26 -13.81 21.36
N ALA A 28 26.52 -14.79 21.85
CA ALA A 28 25.37 -15.39 21.14
C ALA A 28 24.19 -14.46 21.00
N VAL A 29 24.02 -13.43 21.87
CA VAL A 29 22.98 -12.43 21.79
C VAL A 29 23.37 -11.36 20.76
N GLY A 30 23.24 -11.72 19.48
CA GLY A 30 23.72 -10.91 18.36
C GLY A 30 22.93 -9.63 18.08
N ASP A 31 21.65 -9.60 18.40
CA ASP A 31 20.75 -8.50 18.06
C ASP A 31 20.78 -7.34 19.06
N TYR A 32 21.51 -7.51 20.14
CA TYR A 32 21.65 -6.51 21.19
C TYR A 32 23.09 -6.04 21.35
N ALA A 33 23.27 -4.72 21.43
CA ALA A 33 24.52 -4.15 21.86
C ALA A 33 24.59 -4.24 23.41
N ILE A 34 25.45 -5.13 23.94
CA ILE A 34 25.62 -5.36 25.37
C ILE A 34 27.06 -5.00 25.74
N PHE A 35 27.22 -4.09 26.67
CA PHE A 35 28.54 -3.67 27.14
C PHE A 35 28.50 -3.08 28.56
N MET A 36 29.60 -3.12 29.24
CA MET A 36 29.80 -2.53 30.57
C MET A 36 30.41 -1.14 30.45
N LEU A 37 30.05 -0.29 31.38
CA LEU A 37 30.67 1.00 31.62
C LEU A 37 31.35 0.99 33.01
N ASP A 38 32.45 1.67 33.14
CA ASP A 38 33.03 1.98 34.45
C ASP A 38 32.16 3.00 35.21
N PRO A 39 32.41 3.29 36.50
CA PRO A 39 31.62 4.27 37.24
C PRO A 39 31.62 5.69 36.65
N SER A 40 32.62 6.01 35.82
CA SER A 40 32.74 7.31 35.13
C SER A 40 32.06 7.33 33.76
N GLY A 41 31.45 6.21 33.30
CA GLY A 41 30.75 6.10 32.01
C GLY A 41 31.66 5.74 30.82
N ASN A 42 32.89 5.31 31.07
CA ASN A 42 33.74 4.83 29.98
C ASN A 42 33.41 3.35 29.66
N VAL A 43 33.50 2.99 28.42
CA VAL A 43 33.22 1.62 27.93
C VAL A 43 34.32 0.67 28.47
N ALA A 44 33.91 -0.36 29.22
CA ALA A 44 34.78 -1.35 29.82
C ALA A 44 34.77 -2.71 29.12
N SER A 45 33.66 -3.05 28.43
CA SER A 45 33.55 -4.28 27.62
C SER A 45 32.72 -3.99 26.35
N TRP A 46 32.82 -4.92 25.35
CA TRP A 46 32.17 -4.72 24.06
C TRP A 46 31.83 -6.06 23.43
N ASN A 47 30.54 -6.34 23.19
CA ASN A 47 30.12 -7.57 22.54
C ASN A 47 30.03 -7.43 20.99
N PRO A 48 29.98 -8.54 20.24
CA PRO A 48 29.82 -8.50 18.79
C PRO A 48 28.54 -7.79 18.32
N GLY A 49 27.46 -7.85 19.11
CA GLY A 49 26.21 -7.12 18.85
C GLY A 49 26.40 -5.60 18.89
N ALA A 50 27.20 -5.11 19.84
CA ALA A 50 27.54 -3.70 19.94
C ALA A 50 28.42 -3.23 18.76
N GLN A 51 29.32 -4.06 18.31
CA GLN A 51 30.15 -3.78 17.12
C GLN A 51 29.26 -3.67 15.86
N ARG A 52 28.38 -4.64 15.64
CA ARG A 52 27.44 -4.60 14.48
C ARG A 52 26.52 -3.39 14.53
N THR A 53 25.94 -3.13 15.71
CA THR A 53 24.93 -2.06 15.85
C THR A 53 25.54 -0.67 15.78
N LYS A 54 26.73 -0.46 16.34
CA LYS A 54 27.33 0.88 16.50
C LYS A 54 28.53 1.13 15.56
N GLY A 55 29.11 0.09 14.95
CA GLY A 55 30.18 0.19 13.95
C GLY A 55 31.59 0.39 14.52
N TYR A 56 31.78 0.38 15.84
CA TYR A 56 33.10 0.47 16.49
C TYR A 56 33.64 -0.91 16.80
N SER A 57 34.95 -1.13 16.57
CA SER A 57 35.65 -2.30 17.11
C SER A 57 35.96 -2.13 18.62
N PRO A 58 36.19 -3.23 19.36
CA PRO A 58 36.58 -3.14 20.77
C PRO A 58 37.78 -2.22 21.01
N ASP A 59 38.83 -2.32 20.21
CA ASP A 59 40.06 -1.53 20.32
C ASP A 59 39.83 -0.02 20.11
N GLU A 60 38.76 0.36 19.40
CA GLU A 60 38.43 1.77 19.12
C GLU A 60 37.58 2.41 20.21
N ILE A 61 36.81 1.60 20.94
CA ILE A 61 35.74 2.13 21.80
C ILE A 61 36.02 1.90 23.29
N VAL A 62 36.72 0.84 23.68
CA VAL A 62 37.05 0.58 25.10
C VAL A 62 37.86 1.75 25.65
N GLY A 63 37.49 2.23 26.81
CA GLY A 63 38.07 3.41 27.48
C GLY A 63 37.46 4.75 27.03
N ARG A 64 36.62 4.80 25.98
CA ARG A 64 35.95 6.04 25.57
C ARG A 64 34.64 6.22 26.32
N HIS A 65 34.27 7.47 26.59
CA HIS A 65 33.02 7.78 27.26
C HIS A 65 31.82 7.48 26.34
N PHE A 66 30.79 6.86 26.88
CA PHE A 66 29.61 6.36 26.14
C PHE A 66 28.75 7.47 25.53
N SER A 67 28.96 8.73 25.92
CA SER A 67 28.26 9.89 25.33
C SER A 67 28.48 10.02 23.83
N ILE A 68 29.52 9.41 23.27
CA ILE A 68 29.80 9.36 21.83
C ILE A 68 28.62 8.76 21.01
N PHE A 69 27.77 7.96 21.64
CA PHE A 69 26.59 7.36 20.98
C PHE A 69 25.35 8.25 21.02
N TYR A 70 25.45 9.45 21.55
CA TYR A 70 24.33 10.39 21.67
C TYR A 70 24.41 11.49 20.62
N THR A 71 23.28 12.09 20.30
CA THR A 71 23.26 13.25 19.42
C THR A 71 23.90 14.46 20.08
N ALA A 72 24.40 15.40 19.26
CA ALA A 72 24.98 16.64 19.81
C ALA A 72 23.99 17.43 20.66
N GLU A 73 22.70 17.30 20.42
CA GLU A 73 21.63 17.92 21.20
C GLU A 73 21.51 17.28 22.58
N ASP A 74 21.48 15.94 22.64
CA ASP A 74 21.41 15.18 23.89
C ASP A 74 22.67 15.41 24.76
N ILE A 75 23.85 15.50 24.15
CA ILE A 75 25.11 15.79 24.86
C ILE A 75 25.05 17.19 25.48
N ARG A 76 24.63 18.20 24.71
CA ARG A 76 24.49 19.57 25.24
C ARG A 76 23.46 19.69 26.37
N ALA A 77 22.43 18.86 26.33
CA ALA A 77 21.41 18.76 27.37
C ALA A 77 21.88 17.98 28.60
N GLY A 78 23.09 17.39 28.61
CA GLY A 78 23.63 16.55 29.69
C GLY A 78 22.88 15.23 29.88
N LYS A 79 22.19 14.73 28.84
CA LYS A 79 21.36 13.52 28.93
C LYS A 79 22.17 12.26 29.31
N PRO A 80 23.38 12.03 28.77
CA PRO A 80 24.18 10.87 29.15
C PRO A 80 24.46 10.82 30.67
N GLU A 81 24.90 11.92 31.25
CA GLU A 81 25.23 12.05 32.67
C GLU A 81 23.99 11.89 33.56
N GLN A 82 22.87 12.48 33.15
CA GLN A 82 21.59 12.33 33.84
C GLN A 82 21.12 10.88 33.90
N LEU A 83 21.29 10.11 32.80
CA LEU A 83 20.92 8.71 32.75
C LEU A 83 21.80 7.84 33.65
N LEU A 84 23.12 8.10 33.73
CA LEU A 84 24.00 7.39 34.66
C LEU A 84 23.64 7.71 36.11
N ALA A 85 23.41 8.99 36.44
CA ALA A 85 23.00 9.40 37.79
C ALA A 85 21.66 8.77 38.20
N ALA A 86 20.69 8.72 37.26
CA ALA A 86 19.42 8.05 37.51
C ALA A 86 19.60 6.54 37.71
N ALA A 87 20.42 5.87 36.89
CA ALA A 87 20.72 4.45 37.05
C ALA A 87 21.41 4.16 38.39
N ALA A 88 22.35 5.00 38.81
CA ALA A 88 23.05 4.85 40.09
C ALA A 88 22.09 4.99 41.28
N SER A 89 21.14 5.91 41.23
CA SER A 89 20.19 6.17 42.35
C SER A 89 19.00 5.20 42.35
N GLN A 90 18.51 4.76 41.19
CA GLN A 90 17.28 3.93 41.05
C GLN A 90 17.63 2.46 40.78
N GLY A 91 18.91 2.12 40.60
CA GLY A 91 19.38 0.79 40.24
C GLY A 91 19.28 0.49 38.74
N ARG A 92 18.23 0.97 38.05
CA ARG A 92 17.97 0.75 36.61
C ARG A 92 17.21 1.92 36.02
N ILE A 93 17.56 2.26 34.78
CA ILE A 93 16.81 3.23 33.96
C ILE A 93 16.60 2.67 32.54
N GLU A 94 15.49 3.01 31.93
CA GLU A 94 15.19 2.72 30.54
C GLU A 94 14.91 4.04 29.80
N ASP A 95 15.51 4.20 28.61
CA ASP A 95 15.35 5.39 27.78
C ASP A 95 15.21 5.01 26.30
N GLU A 96 14.34 5.68 25.61
CA GLU A 96 14.25 5.59 24.16
C GLU A 96 14.68 6.89 23.50
N GLY A 97 15.40 6.79 22.41
CA GLY A 97 15.84 7.98 21.68
C GLY A 97 16.83 7.69 20.56
N TRP A 98 17.16 8.77 19.87
CA TRP A 98 18.16 8.70 18.79
C TRP A 98 19.55 8.43 19.35
N ARG A 99 20.26 7.53 18.67
CA ARG A 99 21.67 7.24 18.92
C ARG A 99 22.43 7.37 17.62
N VAL A 100 23.73 7.59 17.73
CA VAL A 100 24.66 7.82 16.61
C VAL A 100 25.64 6.66 16.49
N ARG A 101 25.84 6.18 15.26
CA ARG A 101 26.83 5.16 14.92
C ARG A 101 28.18 5.81 14.56
N LYS A 102 29.21 5.00 14.36
CA LYS A 102 30.54 5.45 13.94
C LYS A 102 30.52 6.23 12.62
N ASP A 103 29.70 5.82 11.67
CA ASP A 103 29.55 6.47 10.36
C ASP A 103 28.71 7.76 10.38
N GLY A 104 28.27 8.18 11.57
CA GLY A 104 27.41 9.35 11.74
C GLY A 104 25.92 9.09 11.49
N SER A 105 25.52 7.91 11.04
CA SER A 105 24.12 7.56 10.88
C SER A 105 23.38 7.52 12.21
N ARG A 106 22.09 7.86 12.21
CA ARG A 106 21.23 7.83 13.40
C ARG A 106 20.33 6.61 13.39
N PHE A 107 20.09 6.04 14.57
CA PHE A 107 19.14 4.95 14.76
C PHE A 107 18.32 5.16 16.02
N TRP A 108 17.07 4.72 16.00
CA TRP A 108 16.19 4.78 17.17
C TRP A 108 16.46 3.58 18.05
N ALA A 109 16.80 3.83 19.29
CA ALA A 109 17.22 2.81 20.22
C ALA A 109 16.40 2.80 21.49
N ASN A 110 16.08 1.61 21.98
CA ASN A 110 15.73 1.37 23.36
C ASN A 110 17.02 1.03 24.12
N VAL A 111 17.25 1.69 25.23
CA VAL A 111 18.47 1.59 26.04
C VAL A 111 18.09 1.30 27.47
N ILE A 112 18.69 0.26 28.03
CA ILE A 112 18.61 -0.06 29.46
C ILE A 112 19.98 0.11 30.08
N ILE A 113 20.08 0.88 31.18
CA ILE A 113 21.29 1.04 31.97
C ILE A 113 20.99 0.54 33.39
N THR A 114 21.75 -0.42 33.88
CA THR A 114 21.61 -1.01 35.21
C THR A 114 22.91 -0.82 35.98
N ALA A 115 22.80 -0.25 37.17
CA ALA A 115 23.93 -0.09 38.07
C ALA A 115 24.40 -1.46 38.62
N ILE A 116 25.71 -1.69 38.65
CA ILE A 116 26.33 -2.90 39.18
C ILE A 116 27.08 -2.53 40.45
N HIS A 117 26.81 -3.23 41.54
CA HIS A 117 27.43 -3.03 42.84
C HIS A 117 28.21 -4.29 43.24
N ASP A 118 29.29 -4.12 43.99
CA ASP A 118 30.00 -5.23 44.64
C ASP A 118 29.23 -5.74 45.88
N GLU A 119 29.80 -6.79 46.51
CA GLU A 119 29.22 -7.39 47.73
C GLU A 119 29.12 -6.40 48.91
N GLN A 120 29.90 -5.32 48.88
CA GLN A 120 29.94 -4.28 49.90
C GLN A 120 28.98 -3.12 49.57
N GLY A 121 28.23 -3.18 48.48
CA GLY A 121 27.26 -2.15 48.01
C GLY A 121 27.93 -0.97 47.31
N LYS A 122 29.19 -1.03 46.98
CA LYS A 122 29.90 0.02 46.22
C LYS A 122 29.66 -0.13 44.73
N LEU A 123 29.32 0.99 44.07
CA LEU A 123 29.16 1.02 42.61
C LEU A 123 30.45 0.62 41.88
N VAL A 124 30.38 -0.44 41.10
CA VAL A 124 31.50 -0.97 40.30
C VAL A 124 31.41 -0.49 38.84
N GLY A 125 30.19 -0.18 38.37
CA GLY A 125 29.96 0.27 37.01
C GLY A 125 28.52 0.08 36.60
N PHE A 126 28.27 0.04 35.29
CA PHE A 126 26.94 -0.12 34.75
C PHE A 126 26.93 -1.19 33.63
N ALA A 127 25.88 -2.00 33.58
CA ALA A 127 25.55 -2.81 32.40
C ALA A 127 24.66 -1.97 31.49
N LYS A 128 25.02 -1.90 30.21
CA LYS A 128 24.25 -1.18 29.21
C LYS A 128 23.81 -2.12 28.08
N ILE A 129 22.51 -2.17 27.86
CA ILE A 129 21.90 -2.94 26.76
C ILE A 129 21.24 -1.94 25.82
N THR A 130 21.49 -2.07 24.54
CA THR A 130 20.85 -1.23 23.51
C THR A 130 20.26 -2.12 22.43
N ARG A 131 19.00 -1.89 22.13
CA ARG A 131 18.28 -2.52 21.02
C ARG A 131 18.01 -1.49 19.93
N ASP A 132 18.36 -1.82 18.69
CA ASP A 132 17.99 -1.02 17.54
C ASP A 132 16.52 -1.30 17.16
N LEU A 133 15.69 -0.27 17.17
CA LEU A 133 14.28 -0.36 16.81
C LEU A 133 13.95 0.26 15.44
N SER A 134 14.97 0.65 14.67
CA SER A 134 14.78 1.39 13.42
C SER A 134 14.00 0.60 12.37
N GLU A 135 14.28 -0.69 12.18
CA GLU A 135 13.54 -1.55 11.24
C GLU A 135 12.07 -1.70 11.66
N ARG A 136 11.85 -2.01 12.94
CA ARG A 136 10.49 -2.16 13.47
C ARG A 136 9.68 -0.88 13.27
N ARG A 137 10.24 0.28 13.62
CA ARG A 137 9.58 1.56 13.46
C ARG A 137 9.31 1.91 12.01
N ARG A 138 10.23 1.58 11.11
CA ARG A 138 10.05 1.76 9.67
C ARG A 138 8.91 0.89 9.12
N THR A 139 8.82 -0.35 9.58
CA THR A 139 7.73 -1.26 9.18
C THR A 139 6.38 -0.75 9.69
N GLU A 140 6.29 -0.36 10.96
CA GLU A 140 5.09 0.21 11.59
C GLU A 140 4.63 1.49 10.86
N GLU A 141 5.56 2.37 10.46
CA GLU A 141 5.25 3.60 9.72
C GLU A 141 4.75 3.30 8.30
N LEU A 142 5.38 2.36 7.59
CA LEU A 142 4.93 1.92 6.26
C LEU A 142 3.54 1.30 6.32
N GLU A 143 3.26 0.47 7.32
CA GLU A 143 1.93 -0.10 7.55
C GLU A 143 0.89 0.98 7.85
N ARG A 144 1.23 1.96 8.67
CA ARG A 144 0.35 3.08 9.01
C ARG A 144 0.00 3.93 7.79
N VAL A 145 1.00 4.23 6.94
CA VAL A 145 0.80 4.96 5.69
C VAL A 145 -0.07 4.15 4.72
N ALA A 146 0.19 2.84 4.60
CA ALA A 146 -0.59 1.96 3.73
C ALA A 146 -2.06 1.88 4.17
N VAL A 147 -2.33 1.74 5.48
CA VAL A 147 -3.70 1.72 6.03
C VAL A 147 -4.39 3.06 5.81
N GLY A 148 -3.69 4.18 6.03
CA GLY A 148 -4.23 5.52 5.77
C GLY A 148 -4.61 5.73 4.30
N SER A 149 -3.75 5.32 3.38
CA SER A 149 -4.01 5.38 1.94
C SER A 149 -5.21 4.52 1.53
N ALA A 150 -5.32 3.30 2.07
CA ALA A 150 -6.44 2.40 1.79
C ALA A 150 -7.79 2.98 2.26
N ILE A 151 -7.84 3.62 3.43
CA ILE A 151 -9.06 4.27 3.96
C ILE A 151 -9.47 5.44 3.06
N VAL A 152 -8.55 6.30 2.66
CA VAL A 152 -8.82 7.43 1.76
C VAL A 152 -9.35 6.93 0.41
N GLN A 153 -8.73 5.91 -0.15
CA GLN A 153 -9.16 5.32 -1.42
C GLN A 153 -10.56 4.71 -1.32
N GLN A 154 -10.83 3.95 -0.27
CA GLN A 154 -12.16 3.36 -0.03
C GLN A 154 -13.25 4.43 0.14
N THR A 155 -12.95 5.49 0.89
CA THR A 155 -13.88 6.62 1.07
C THR A 155 -14.19 7.29 -0.27
N ARG A 156 -13.18 7.51 -1.09
CA ARG A 156 -13.34 8.10 -2.43
C ARG A 156 -14.19 7.22 -3.35
N GLU A 157 -13.99 5.92 -3.32
CA GLU A 157 -14.78 4.98 -4.13
C GLU A 157 -16.24 4.90 -3.68
N ASN A 158 -16.49 4.91 -2.37
CA ASN A 158 -17.84 4.95 -1.83
C ASN A 158 -18.56 6.25 -2.23
N GLU A 159 -17.88 7.39 -2.18
CA GLU A 159 -18.43 8.66 -2.59
C GLU A 159 -18.71 8.71 -4.11
N GLN A 160 -17.81 8.18 -4.93
CA GLN A 160 -18.04 8.04 -6.36
C GLN A 160 -19.25 7.13 -6.66
N LYS A 161 -19.42 6.04 -5.90
CA LYS A 161 -20.60 5.16 -6.00
C LYS A 161 -21.89 5.90 -5.66
N ARG A 162 -21.88 6.70 -4.58
CA ARG A 162 -23.03 7.51 -4.16
C ARG A 162 -23.40 8.53 -5.23
N ILE A 163 -22.44 9.32 -5.70
CA ILE A 163 -22.67 10.35 -6.72
C ILE A 163 -23.15 9.73 -8.03
N ALA A 164 -22.58 8.62 -8.48
CA ALA A 164 -22.99 7.96 -9.71
C ALA A 164 -24.47 7.50 -9.65
N ARG A 165 -24.92 6.98 -8.50
CA ARG A 165 -26.32 6.60 -8.28
C ARG A 165 -27.25 7.81 -8.25
N GLU A 166 -26.90 8.85 -7.51
CA GLU A 166 -27.70 10.09 -7.45
C GLU A 166 -27.85 10.72 -8.84
N LEU A 167 -26.77 10.76 -9.63
CA LEU A 167 -26.82 11.23 -11.01
C LEU A 167 -27.74 10.37 -11.89
N HIS A 168 -27.68 9.04 -11.72
CA HIS A 168 -28.53 8.15 -12.52
C HIS A 168 -30.00 8.24 -12.11
N ASP A 169 -30.29 8.20 -10.82
CA ASP A 169 -31.67 8.12 -10.30
C ASP A 169 -32.37 9.47 -10.41
N ASP A 170 -31.76 10.56 -9.95
CA ASP A 170 -32.42 11.86 -9.93
C ASP A 170 -32.41 12.54 -11.30
N LEU A 171 -31.20 12.77 -11.86
CA LEU A 171 -31.10 13.51 -13.13
C LEU A 171 -31.51 12.65 -14.32
N GLY A 172 -31.24 11.34 -14.29
CA GLY A 172 -31.67 10.42 -15.33
C GLY A 172 -33.20 10.35 -15.45
N GLN A 173 -33.92 10.27 -14.32
CA GLN A 173 -35.38 10.28 -14.29
C GLN A 173 -35.95 11.63 -14.72
N GLN A 174 -35.38 12.77 -14.31
CA GLN A 174 -35.80 14.10 -14.72
C GLN A 174 -35.65 14.30 -16.22
N ILE A 175 -34.55 13.89 -16.81
CA ILE A 175 -34.31 13.97 -18.26
C ILE A 175 -35.28 13.08 -19.03
N ALA A 176 -35.56 11.86 -18.53
CA ALA A 176 -36.52 10.96 -19.15
C ALA A 176 -37.95 11.53 -19.11
N ALA A 177 -38.37 12.12 -17.99
CA ALA A 177 -39.65 12.78 -17.84
C ALA A 177 -39.77 13.99 -18.78
N LEU A 178 -38.71 14.82 -18.89
CA LEU A 178 -38.67 15.96 -19.79
C LEU A 178 -38.80 15.52 -21.26
N LYS A 179 -38.08 14.47 -21.65
CA LYS A 179 -38.16 13.88 -23.00
C LYS A 179 -39.55 13.40 -23.30
N MET A 180 -40.19 12.68 -22.36
CA MET A 180 -41.56 12.20 -22.52
C MET A 180 -42.55 13.36 -22.73
N THR A 181 -42.41 14.44 -21.94
CA THR A 181 -43.22 15.64 -22.06
C THR A 181 -43.08 16.31 -23.44
N VAL A 182 -41.84 16.48 -23.91
CA VAL A 182 -41.54 17.05 -25.23
C VAL A 182 -42.14 16.18 -26.35
N SER A 183 -41.97 14.84 -26.27
CA SER A 183 -42.48 13.91 -27.26
C SER A 183 -44.01 13.90 -27.31
N LEU A 184 -44.74 14.06 -26.18
CA LEU A 184 -46.19 14.17 -26.14
C LEU A 184 -46.64 15.45 -26.85
N HIS A 185 -46.03 16.59 -26.58
CA HIS A 185 -46.36 17.87 -27.23
C HIS A 185 -46.04 17.85 -28.72
N GLU A 186 -44.96 17.21 -29.13
CA GLU A 186 -44.61 16.99 -30.54
C GLU A 186 -45.74 16.19 -31.25
N ALA A 187 -46.16 15.07 -30.65
CA ALA A 187 -47.22 14.23 -31.19
C ALA A 187 -48.60 14.96 -31.30
N GLU A 188 -48.93 15.77 -30.31
CA GLU A 188 -50.13 16.60 -30.34
C GLU A 188 -50.08 17.65 -31.47
N LEU A 189 -48.95 18.32 -31.62
CA LEU A 189 -48.77 19.34 -32.65
C LEU A 189 -48.80 18.75 -34.06
N VAL A 190 -48.24 17.58 -34.31
CA VAL A 190 -48.29 16.90 -35.62
C VAL A 190 -49.73 16.69 -36.11
N GLN A 191 -50.72 16.46 -35.22
CA GLN A 191 -52.13 16.24 -35.59
C GLN A 191 -52.85 17.51 -36.04
N PHE A 192 -52.39 18.71 -35.66
CA PHE A 192 -53.13 19.95 -35.83
C PHE A 192 -52.51 20.99 -36.78
N VAL A 193 -51.47 20.67 -37.54
CA VAL A 193 -50.55 21.67 -38.11
C VAL A 193 -50.97 22.13 -39.52
N PRO A 194 -51.33 23.42 -39.70
CA PRO A 194 -51.23 24.13 -40.95
C PRO A 194 -49.75 24.37 -41.32
N ALA A 195 -49.46 24.56 -42.61
CA ALA A 195 -48.08 24.72 -43.14
C ALA A 195 -47.20 25.76 -42.41
N GLN A 196 -47.80 26.72 -41.72
CA GLN A 196 -47.10 27.77 -40.94
C GLN A 196 -46.50 27.31 -39.60
N ALA A 197 -46.84 26.13 -39.09
CA ALA A 197 -46.33 25.63 -37.82
C ALA A 197 -45.18 24.64 -37.98
N ARG A 198 -44.70 24.35 -39.21
CA ARG A 198 -43.53 23.48 -39.45
C ARG A 198 -42.25 23.96 -38.76
N ALA A 199 -42.03 25.27 -38.74
CA ALA A 199 -40.89 25.84 -38.04
C ALA A 199 -40.90 25.57 -36.54
N ARG A 200 -42.07 25.49 -35.90
CA ARG A 200 -42.19 25.12 -34.46
C ARG A 200 -41.93 23.64 -34.21
N LEU A 201 -42.31 22.76 -35.13
CA LEU A 201 -42.03 21.34 -35.07
C LEU A 201 -40.51 21.08 -35.20
N THR A 202 -39.82 21.79 -36.08
CA THR A 202 -38.36 21.72 -36.20
C THR A 202 -37.67 22.15 -34.89
N ALA A 203 -38.11 23.24 -34.28
CA ALA A 203 -37.58 23.72 -33.00
C ALA A 203 -37.79 22.71 -31.84
N ILE A 204 -38.96 22.03 -31.83
CA ILE A 204 -39.20 20.96 -30.83
C ILE A 204 -38.30 19.74 -31.07
N GLY A 205 -38.07 19.38 -32.34
CA GLY A 205 -37.11 18.34 -32.71
C GLY A 205 -35.67 18.66 -32.24
N GLU A 206 -35.23 19.91 -32.44
CA GLU A 206 -33.94 20.39 -31.95
C GLU A 206 -33.83 20.27 -30.42
N VAL A 207 -34.86 20.65 -29.66
CA VAL A 207 -34.92 20.47 -28.21
C VAL A 207 -34.84 18.98 -27.81
N SER A 208 -35.55 18.13 -28.55
CA SER A 208 -35.49 16.66 -28.31
C SER A 208 -34.07 16.08 -28.51
N GLU A 209 -33.37 16.56 -29.55
CA GLU A 209 -31.99 16.17 -29.81
C GLU A 209 -31.01 16.68 -28.70
N GLU A 210 -31.22 17.90 -28.21
CA GLU A 210 -30.45 18.43 -27.08
C GLU A 210 -30.65 17.61 -25.79
N ILE A 211 -31.90 17.19 -25.51
CA ILE A 211 -32.20 16.32 -24.37
C ILE A 211 -31.50 14.96 -24.50
N ASP A 212 -31.45 14.36 -25.70
CA ASP A 212 -30.72 13.12 -25.95
C ASP A 212 -29.20 13.29 -25.78
N ALA A 213 -28.67 14.43 -26.20
CA ALA A 213 -27.25 14.75 -25.99
C ALA A 213 -26.93 14.92 -24.51
N LEU A 214 -27.81 15.59 -23.72
CA LEU A 214 -27.68 15.72 -22.27
C LEU A 214 -27.73 14.35 -21.56
N ALA A 215 -28.73 13.51 -21.93
CA ALA A 215 -28.87 12.15 -21.40
C ALA A 215 -27.61 11.31 -21.67
N THR A 216 -27.02 11.46 -22.86
CA THR A 216 -25.80 10.76 -23.24
C THR A 216 -24.59 11.27 -22.45
N SER A 217 -24.49 12.58 -22.24
CA SER A 217 -23.42 13.20 -21.43
C SER A 217 -23.53 12.79 -19.96
N LEU A 218 -24.74 12.79 -19.39
CA LEU A 218 -24.97 12.34 -18.02
C LEU A 218 -24.56 10.88 -17.82
N ARG A 219 -24.98 9.98 -18.74
CA ARG A 219 -24.60 8.57 -18.70
C ARG A 219 -23.08 8.39 -18.77
N ARG A 220 -22.38 9.23 -19.54
CA ARG A 220 -20.93 9.22 -19.64
C ARG A 220 -20.27 9.63 -18.32
N VAL A 221 -20.73 10.73 -17.70
CA VAL A 221 -20.19 11.19 -16.41
C VAL A 221 -20.43 10.16 -15.31
N ALA A 222 -21.61 9.57 -15.25
CA ALA A 222 -21.91 8.49 -14.29
C ALA A 222 -21.03 7.26 -14.52
N ALA A 223 -20.78 6.86 -15.78
CA ALA A 223 -19.90 5.74 -16.12
C ALA A 223 -18.42 6.03 -15.81
N ASP A 224 -17.97 7.29 -15.92
CA ASP A 224 -16.61 7.70 -15.54
C ASP A 224 -16.44 7.68 -14.01
N LEU A 225 -17.47 7.99 -13.24
CA LEU A 225 -17.47 7.90 -11.78
C LEU A 225 -17.56 6.45 -11.32
N ARG A 226 -18.56 5.70 -11.78
CA ARG A 226 -18.73 4.26 -11.55
C ARG A 226 -19.69 3.70 -12.60
N PRO A 227 -19.28 2.69 -13.40
CA PRO A 227 -20.17 2.16 -14.43
C PRO A 227 -21.36 1.44 -13.80
N PRO A 228 -22.61 1.82 -14.09
CA PRO A 228 -23.79 1.12 -13.58
C PRO A 228 -23.82 -0.37 -13.97
N VAL A 229 -23.33 -0.69 -15.15
CA VAL A 229 -23.18 -2.07 -15.65
C VAL A 229 -22.40 -2.98 -14.68
N LEU A 230 -21.48 -2.42 -13.90
CA LEU A 230 -20.71 -3.17 -12.91
C LEU A 230 -21.60 -3.61 -11.73
N ASP A 231 -22.50 -2.76 -11.30
CA ASP A 231 -23.42 -3.04 -10.18
C ASP A 231 -24.60 -3.92 -10.64
N ASP A 232 -25.12 -3.73 -11.86
CA ASP A 232 -26.33 -4.40 -12.37
C ASP A 232 -26.04 -5.77 -12.99
N LEU A 233 -24.97 -5.89 -13.78
CA LEU A 233 -24.65 -7.08 -14.59
C LEU A 233 -23.35 -7.77 -14.18
N GLY A 234 -22.62 -7.19 -13.23
CA GLY A 234 -21.37 -7.73 -12.69
C GLY A 234 -20.14 -7.45 -13.55
N PHE A 235 -18.99 -7.92 -13.04
CA PHE A 235 -17.66 -7.56 -13.56
C PHE A 235 -17.43 -8.00 -15.01
N VAL A 236 -17.81 -9.23 -15.38
CA VAL A 236 -17.54 -9.77 -16.72
C VAL A 236 -18.31 -9.00 -17.79
N ALA A 237 -19.59 -8.70 -17.54
CA ALA A 237 -20.41 -7.92 -18.46
C ALA A 237 -19.89 -6.47 -18.59
N ALA A 238 -19.49 -5.85 -17.47
CA ALA A 238 -18.91 -4.52 -17.49
C ALA A 238 -17.57 -4.47 -18.25
N LEU A 239 -16.75 -5.51 -18.13
CA LEU A 239 -15.50 -5.66 -18.88
C LEU A 239 -15.76 -5.73 -20.37
N THR A 240 -16.68 -6.59 -20.82
CA THR A 240 -17.04 -6.75 -22.22
C THR A 240 -17.57 -5.42 -22.79
N TRP A 241 -18.47 -4.78 -22.09
CA TRP A 241 -19.01 -3.47 -22.48
C TRP A 241 -17.94 -2.39 -22.63
N MET A 242 -16.99 -2.35 -21.70
CA MET A 242 -15.85 -1.42 -21.77
C MET A 242 -14.97 -1.66 -22.98
N MET A 243 -14.64 -2.93 -23.29
CA MET A 243 -13.83 -3.32 -24.43
C MET A 243 -14.50 -2.92 -25.75
N GLU A 244 -15.77 -3.26 -25.93
CA GLU A 244 -16.55 -2.86 -27.11
C GLU A 244 -16.64 -1.34 -27.29
N GLY A 245 -16.83 -0.60 -26.18
CA GLY A 245 -16.82 0.87 -26.17
C GLY A 245 -15.49 1.44 -26.59
N PHE A 246 -14.39 0.83 -26.16
CA PHE A 246 -13.03 1.21 -26.51
C PHE A 246 -12.76 1.00 -28.01
N GLU A 247 -13.11 -0.17 -28.54
CA GLU A 247 -12.96 -0.48 -29.98
C GLU A 247 -13.72 0.52 -30.86
N ARG A 248 -15.00 0.78 -30.53
CA ARG A 248 -15.82 1.77 -31.28
C ARG A 248 -15.25 3.18 -31.25
N ARG A 249 -14.60 3.57 -30.16
CA ARG A 249 -14.11 4.95 -29.98
C ARG A 249 -12.73 5.20 -30.57
N PHE A 250 -11.84 4.22 -30.45
CA PHE A 250 -10.44 4.38 -30.80
C PHE A 250 -10.01 3.59 -32.04
N GLY A 251 -10.88 2.70 -32.54
CA GLY A 251 -10.59 1.87 -33.72
C GLY A 251 -9.52 0.79 -33.49
N VAL A 252 -9.16 0.52 -32.24
CA VAL A 252 -8.22 -0.54 -31.85
C VAL A 252 -9.01 -1.82 -31.64
N HIS A 253 -8.61 -2.90 -32.33
CA HIS A 253 -9.29 -4.18 -32.18
C HIS A 253 -9.17 -4.72 -30.74
N THR A 254 -10.31 -5.18 -30.17
CA THR A 254 -10.32 -5.67 -28.80
C THR A 254 -10.69 -7.15 -28.73
N ARG A 255 -9.96 -7.90 -27.88
CA ARG A 255 -10.25 -9.30 -27.60
C ARG A 255 -10.42 -9.51 -26.08
N CYS A 256 -11.59 -9.97 -25.68
CA CYS A 256 -11.89 -10.30 -24.28
C CYS A 256 -12.00 -11.82 -24.12
N GLU A 257 -11.04 -12.43 -23.43
CA GLU A 257 -11.00 -13.88 -23.15
C GLU A 257 -11.27 -14.13 -21.66
N VAL A 258 -12.50 -14.52 -21.33
CA VAL A 258 -12.90 -14.87 -19.97
C VAL A 258 -13.03 -16.38 -19.86
N ARG A 259 -12.19 -17.01 -19.03
CA ARG A 259 -12.16 -18.46 -18.79
C ARG A 259 -12.83 -18.86 -17.48
N THR A 260 -13.87 -18.13 -17.07
CA THR A 260 -14.66 -18.44 -15.88
C THR A 260 -16.09 -18.02 -16.12
N GLN A 261 -17.06 -18.88 -15.79
CA GLN A 261 -18.48 -18.60 -16.04
C GLN A 261 -19.20 -17.95 -14.86
N GLU A 262 -18.66 -18.04 -13.62
CA GLU A 262 -19.34 -17.54 -12.40
C GLU A 262 -18.36 -16.88 -11.41
N LEU A 263 -17.67 -15.83 -11.85
CA LEU A 263 -16.84 -15.06 -10.93
C LEU A 263 -17.69 -13.97 -10.24
N ARG A 264 -18.18 -14.25 -9.05
CA ARG A 264 -18.84 -13.27 -8.19
C ARG A 264 -17.81 -12.56 -7.33
N LEU A 265 -17.38 -11.40 -7.77
CA LEU A 265 -16.46 -10.54 -7.03
C LEU A 265 -17.21 -9.72 -5.97
N ASN A 266 -16.56 -9.45 -4.85
CA ASN A 266 -17.02 -8.41 -3.93
C ASN A 266 -16.86 -7.02 -4.60
N ASP A 267 -17.58 -6.01 -4.08
CA ASP A 267 -17.62 -4.66 -4.65
C ASP A 267 -16.23 -4.04 -4.83
N LEU A 268 -15.35 -4.21 -3.83
CA LEU A 268 -14.00 -3.66 -3.84
C LEU A 268 -13.16 -4.29 -4.96
N ALA A 269 -13.22 -5.61 -5.10
CA ALA A 269 -12.48 -6.33 -6.13
C ALA A 269 -12.99 -5.98 -7.53
N ALA A 270 -14.30 -5.97 -7.72
CA ALA A 270 -14.93 -5.66 -8.99
C ALA A 270 -14.51 -4.26 -9.51
N ILE A 271 -14.62 -3.23 -8.65
CA ILE A 271 -14.23 -1.87 -9.04
C ILE A 271 -12.72 -1.73 -9.23
N SER A 272 -11.90 -2.36 -8.36
CA SER A 272 -10.44 -2.27 -8.45
C SER A 272 -9.91 -2.90 -9.74
N LEU A 273 -10.36 -4.11 -10.08
CA LEU A 273 -9.99 -4.77 -11.33
C LEU A 273 -10.51 -4.02 -12.57
N TYR A 274 -11.75 -3.50 -12.50
CA TYR A 274 -12.30 -2.66 -13.56
C TYR A 274 -11.44 -1.43 -13.82
N ARG A 275 -11.02 -0.71 -12.77
CA ARG A 275 -10.15 0.47 -12.89
C ARG A 275 -8.76 0.14 -13.41
N VAL A 276 -8.22 -1.03 -13.09
CA VAL A 276 -6.94 -1.48 -13.66
C VAL A 276 -7.06 -1.66 -15.17
N VAL A 277 -8.14 -2.28 -15.65
CA VAL A 277 -8.36 -2.43 -17.10
C VAL A 277 -8.60 -1.07 -17.76
N GLN A 278 -9.42 -0.22 -17.16
CA GLN A 278 -9.71 1.13 -17.66
C GLN A 278 -8.42 1.96 -17.83
N GLU A 279 -7.53 1.94 -16.82
CA GLU A 279 -6.25 2.66 -16.87
C GLU A 279 -5.33 2.08 -17.93
N ALA A 280 -5.26 0.75 -18.04
CA ALA A 280 -4.47 0.10 -19.08
C ALA A 280 -4.96 0.47 -20.49
N LEU A 281 -6.27 0.44 -20.74
CA LEU A 281 -6.87 0.89 -22.01
C LEU A 281 -6.62 2.37 -22.29
N THR A 282 -6.67 3.22 -21.27
CA THR A 282 -6.36 4.64 -21.40
C THR A 282 -4.91 4.83 -21.84
N ASN A 283 -3.98 4.05 -21.27
CA ASN A 283 -2.57 4.07 -21.66
C ASN A 283 -2.38 3.58 -23.10
N VAL A 284 -3.11 2.54 -23.53
CA VAL A 284 -3.10 2.09 -24.92
C VAL A 284 -3.55 3.23 -25.85
N ALA A 285 -4.68 3.87 -25.57
CA ALA A 285 -5.23 4.94 -26.41
C ALA A 285 -4.29 6.16 -26.53
N ARG A 286 -3.56 6.46 -25.45
CA ARG A 286 -2.69 7.67 -25.39
C ARG A 286 -1.27 7.42 -25.92
N HIS A 287 -0.76 6.21 -25.74
CA HIS A 287 0.68 5.99 -25.83
C HIS A 287 1.12 4.81 -26.70
N ALA A 288 0.25 3.82 -26.90
CA ALA A 288 0.71 2.54 -27.48
C ALA A 288 0.79 2.54 -28.99
N GLN A 289 -0.03 3.30 -29.70
CA GLN A 289 -0.21 3.15 -31.17
C GLN A 289 -0.49 1.69 -31.56
N ALA A 290 -1.25 0.98 -30.73
CA ALA A 290 -1.55 -0.43 -30.88
C ALA A 290 -2.68 -0.65 -31.92
N ASN A 291 -2.66 -1.80 -32.60
CA ASN A 291 -3.73 -2.24 -33.48
C ASN A 291 -4.68 -3.20 -32.73
N GLU A 292 -4.17 -3.95 -31.77
CA GLU A 292 -4.95 -4.91 -30.97
C GLU A 292 -4.62 -4.79 -29.48
N VAL A 293 -5.64 -4.94 -28.65
CA VAL A 293 -5.51 -5.11 -27.20
C VAL A 293 -6.30 -6.32 -26.73
N THR A 294 -5.65 -7.21 -26.00
CA THR A 294 -6.25 -8.43 -25.46
C THR A 294 -6.36 -8.33 -23.94
N VAL A 295 -7.55 -8.60 -23.40
CA VAL A 295 -7.79 -8.75 -21.95
C VAL A 295 -8.15 -10.21 -21.66
N LYS A 296 -7.35 -10.88 -20.82
CA LYS A 296 -7.57 -12.27 -20.39
C LYS A 296 -7.86 -12.31 -18.90
N LEU A 297 -8.97 -12.93 -18.56
CA LEU A 297 -9.36 -13.21 -17.17
C LEU A 297 -9.45 -14.73 -16.99
N SER A 298 -8.71 -15.25 -16.04
CA SER A 298 -8.76 -16.66 -15.67
C SER A 298 -8.67 -16.82 -14.16
N VAL A 299 -9.21 -17.92 -13.67
CA VAL A 299 -9.21 -18.28 -12.25
C VAL A 299 -8.68 -19.69 -12.14
N ASP A 300 -7.78 -19.92 -11.20
CA ASP A 300 -7.38 -21.26 -10.73
C ASP A 300 -7.89 -21.50 -9.29
N ASP A 301 -7.44 -22.55 -8.64
CA ASP A 301 -7.91 -22.94 -7.29
C ASP A 301 -7.62 -21.89 -6.20
N ARG A 302 -6.68 -21.00 -6.42
CA ARG A 302 -6.19 -20.04 -5.41
C ARG A 302 -6.28 -18.59 -5.83
N ASP A 303 -6.05 -18.31 -7.11
CA ASP A 303 -5.81 -16.96 -7.60
C ASP A 303 -6.67 -16.60 -8.81
N CYS A 304 -7.00 -15.32 -8.89
CA CYS A 304 -7.55 -14.68 -10.08
C CYS A 304 -6.41 -14.01 -10.85
N HIS A 305 -6.33 -14.29 -12.14
CA HIS A 305 -5.32 -13.78 -13.06
C HIS A 305 -5.98 -12.85 -14.07
N LEU A 306 -5.64 -11.58 -14.02
CA LEU A 306 -6.03 -10.59 -15.03
C LEU A 306 -4.78 -10.20 -15.83
N ARG A 307 -4.83 -10.36 -17.14
CA ARG A 307 -3.76 -9.94 -18.05
C ARG A 307 -4.31 -9.04 -19.14
N ILE A 308 -3.70 -7.87 -19.32
CA ILE A 308 -3.95 -6.91 -20.39
C ILE A 308 -2.69 -6.83 -21.22
N HIS A 309 -2.80 -6.99 -22.53
CA HIS A 309 -1.67 -6.95 -23.46
C HIS A 309 -2.04 -6.20 -24.72
N ASP A 310 -1.21 -5.26 -25.13
CA ASP A 310 -1.28 -4.55 -26.39
C ASP A 310 -0.08 -4.88 -27.28
N ASP A 311 -0.24 -4.74 -28.58
CA ASP A 311 0.78 -4.93 -29.62
C ASP A 311 1.50 -3.64 -30.02
N GLY A 312 1.45 -2.60 -29.17
CA GLY A 312 1.94 -1.27 -29.49
C GLY A 312 3.45 -1.10 -29.43
N VAL A 313 3.89 0.16 -29.44
CA VAL A 313 5.33 0.53 -29.51
C VAL A 313 6.12 0.13 -28.26
N GLY A 314 5.47 -0.10 -27.11
CA GLY A 314 6.14 -0.41 -25.84
C GLY A 314 7.10 0.69 -25.36
N PHE A 315 7.82 0.42 -24.29
CA PHE A 315 8.83 1.33 -23.72
C PHE A 315 9.90 0.56 -22.92
N ALA A 316 11.06 1.22 -22.73
CA ALA A 316 12.13 0.66 -21.89
C ALA A 316 11.82 0.97 -20.41
N LEU A 317 11.80 -0.07 -19.54
CA LEU A 317 11.48 0.04 -18.12
C LEU A 317 12.53 0.82 -17.31
N ASP A 318 13.77 0.92 -17.79
CA ASP A 318 14.88 1.64 -17.16
C ASP A 318 14.88 3.15 -17.46
N SER A 319 13.92 3.64 -18.23
CA SER A 319 13.78 5.07 -18.50
C SER A 319 13.26 5.80 -17.24
N PRO A 320 13.73 7.04 -16.97
CA PRO A 320 13.25 7.80 -15.83
C PRO A 320 11.72 7.94 -15.90
N PRO A 321 11.03 7.92 -14.73
CA PRO A 321 9.57 7.95 -14.67
C PRO A 321 9.08 9.20 -15.42
N ARG A 322 8.28 9.00 -16.47
CA ARG A 322 7.56 10.07 -17.15
C ARG A 322 6.50 10.66 -16.20
N ALA A 323 6.05 11.87 -16.48
CA ALA A 323 5.03 12.57 -15.71
C ALA A 323 3.72 11.77 -15.50
N ASP A 324 3.51 10.71 -16.28
CA ASP A 324 2.33 9.81 -16.22
C ASP A 324 2.48 8.61 -15.27
N ALA A 325 3.49 8.60 -14.41
CA ALA A 325 3.74 7.50 -13.45
C ALA A 325 2.60 7.28 -12.44
N PHE A 326 1.69 8.24 -12.28
CA PHE A 326 0.56 8.14 -11.36
C PHE A 326 -0.44 7.03 -11.73
N GLY A 327 -0.68 6.78 -13.01
CA GLY A 327 -1.58 5.72 -13.46
C GLY A 327 -1.09 4.32 -13.09
N VAL A 328 0.19 4.06 -13.31
CA VAL A 328 0.85 2.79 -12.95
C VAL A 328 0.87 2.59 -11.43
N LEU A 329 1.16 3.65 -10.67
CA LEU A 329 1.13 3.63 -9.21
C LEU A 329 -0.27 3.29 -8.70
N GLY A 330 -1.31 3.98 -9.22
CA GLY A 330 -2.70 3.72 -8.86
C GLY A 330 -3.17 2.30 -9.19
N MET A 331 -2.74 1.72 -10.32
CA MET A 331 -3.02 0.30 -10.64
C MET A 331 -2.36 -0.62 -9.61
N ARG A 332 -1.11 -0.35 -9.22
CA ARG A 332 -0.37 -1.17 -8.24
C ARG A 332 -1.02 -1.11 -6.86
N GLU A 333 -1.37 0.08 -6.38
CA GLU A 333 -2.04 0.29 -5.09
C GLU A 333 -3.36 -0.49 -5.01
N ARG A 334 -4.19 -0.43 -6.07
CA ARG A 334 -5.46 -1.17 -6.12
C ARG A 334 -5.29 -2.68 -6.02
N ILE A 335 -4.28 -3.23 -6.69
CA ILE A 335 -4.01 -4.67 -6.63
C ILE A 335 -3.41 -5.08 -5.29
N VAL A 336 -2.54 -4.26 -4.70
CA VAL A 336 -1.99 -4.49 -3.35
C VAL A 336 -3.09 -4.46 -2.28
N MET A 337 -4.08 -3.57 -2.38
CA MET A 337 -5.25 -3.56 -1.46
C MET A 337 -6.05 -4.87 -1.50
N LEU A 338 -6.09 -5.54 -2.64
CA LEU A 338 -6.70 -6.86 -2.77
C LEU A 338 -5.78 -8.01 -2.29
N GLY A 339 -4.61 -7.69 -1.74
CA GLY A 339 -3.60 -8.67 -1.35
C GLY A 339 -2.86 -9.31 -2.54
N GLY A 340 -2.95 -8.70 -3.71
CA GLY A 340 -2.38 -9.20 -4.95
C GLY A 340 -1.05 -8.55 -5.35
N ILE A 341 -0.54 -8.96 -6.51
CA ILE A 341 0.70 -8.47 -7.10
C ILE A 341 0.44 -8.01 -8.54
N LEU A 342 0.82 -6.77 -8.87
CA LEU A 342 0.82 -6.25 -10.24
C LEU A 342 2.23 -6.31 -10.85
N ARG A 343 2.34 -6.85 -12.04
CA ARG A 343 3.56 -6.87 -12.84
C ARG A 343 3.33 -6.22 -14.19
N ILE A 344 4.24 -5.34 -14.60
CA ILE A 344 4.23 -4.72 -15.92
C ILE A 344 5.50 -5.15 -16.63
N LYS A 345 5.35 -5.63 -17.87
CA LYS A 345 6.43 -5.96 -18.78
C LYS A 345 6.25 -5.16 -20.05
N SER A 346 7.30 -4.52 -20.50
CA SER A 346 7.34 -3.79 -21.76
C SER A 346 8.73 -3.86 -22.36
N THR A 347 8.76 -3.96 -23.68
CA THR A 347 9.98 -3.82 -24.47
C THR A 347 9.67 -2.98 -25.71
N PRO A 348 10.55 -2.10 -26.15
CA PRO A 348 10.33 -1.33 -27.36
C PRO A 348 9.98 -2.22 -28.57
N GLY A 349 8.90 -1.91 -29.26
CA GLY A 349 8.40 -2.64 -30.44
C GLY A 349 7.57 -3.90 -30.13
N ASN A 350 7.37 -4.27 -28.86
CA ASN A 350 6.62 -5.48 -28.47
C ASN A 350 5.45 -5.18 -27.51
N GLY A 351 4.99 -3.94 -27.48
CA GLY A 351 3.86 -3.53 -26.65
C GLY A 351 4.09 -3.59 -25.15
N VAL A 352 3.00 -3.57 -24.40
CA VAL A 352 2.98 -3.63 -22.93
C VAL A 352 2.12 -4.80 -22.46
N SER A 353 2.54 -5.48 -21.43
CA SER A 353 1.76 -6.51 -20.74
C SER A 353 1.62 -6.17 -19.26
N VAL A 354 0.41 -5.85 -18.82
CA VAL A 354 0.02 -5.66 -17.42
C VAL A 354 -0.60 -6.97 -16.92
N THR A 355 -0.06 -7.52 -15.84
CA THR A 355 -0.55 -8.77 -15.24
C THR A 355 -0.80 -8.57 -13.77
N ALA A 356 -2.02 -8.86 -13.30
CA ALA A 356 -2.40 -8.87 -11.91
C ALA A 356 -2.73 -10.29 -11.45
N HIS A 357 -2.20 -10.66 -10.28
CA HIS A 357 -2.49 -11.91 -9.58
C HIS A 357 -3.12 -11.54 -8.24
N VAL A 358 -4.32 -12.03 -7.95
CA VAL A 358 -5.06 -11.66 -6.75
C VAL A 358 -5.65 -12.91 -6.09
N PRO A 359 -5.41 -13.13 -4.77
CA PRO A 359 -5.95 -14.30 -4.07
C PRO A 359 -7.48 -14.33 -4.07
N LEU A 360 -8.09 -15.45 -4.47
CA LEU A 360 -9.54 -15.63 -4.53
C LEU A 360 -10.22 -15.38 -3.18
N SER A 361 -9.58 -15.79 -2.09
CA SER A 361 -10.07 -15.58 -0.72
C SER A 361 -10.32 -14.11 -0.36
N ARG A 362 -9.70 -13.18 -1.07
CA ARG A 362 -9.81 -11.73 -0.84
C ARG A 362 -10.86 -11.06 -1.73
N ILE A 363 -11.24 -11.68 -2.82
CA ILE A 363 -12.03 -11.03 -3.87
C ILE A 363 -13.42 -11.63 -4.09
N LEU A 364 -13.67 -12.85 -3.63
CA LEU A 364 -14.98 -13.45 -3.78
C LEU A 364 -16.01 -12.78 -2.87
N ALA A 365 -17.22 -12.60 -3.38
CA ALA A 365 -18.36 -12.20 -2.57
C ALA A 365 -18.66 -13.31 -1.56
N GLN A 366 -18.88 -12.94 -0.29
CA GLN A 366 -19.34 -13.91 0.70
C GLN A 366 -20.72 -14.40 0.28
N PRO A 367 -21.01 -15.72 0.36
CA PRO A 367 -22.35 -16.21 0.14
C PRO A 367 -23.28 -15.57 1.18
N ASN A 368 -24.31 -14.84 0.71
CA ASN A 368 -25.37 -14.40 1.58
C ASN A 368 -26.10 -15.64 2.11
N TYR A 369 -25.80 -16.04 3.34
CA TYR A 369 -26.65 -16.93 4.09
C TYR A 369 -27.90 -16.11 4.46
N CYS A 370 -28.99 -16.27 3.64
CA CYS A 370 -30.35 -15.96 4.07
C CYS A 370 -30.87 -17.02 5.02
#